data_a0b1f53a686b82c0f13a26b20a558ef2
#
_entry.id   a0b1f53a686b82c0f13a26b20a558ef2
#
_cell.length_a   1.000
_cell.length_b   1.000
_cell.length_c   1.000
_cell.angle_alpha   90.00
_cell.angle_beta   90.00
_cell.angle_gamma   90.00
#
_symmetry.space_group_name_H-M   'P 1'
#
loop_
_entity.id
_entity.type
_entity.pdbx_description
1 polymer ?
#
loop_
_entity_poly.entity_id
_entity_poly.type
_entity_poly.pdbx_seq_one_letter_code
_entity_poly.pdbx_strand_id
1 'polypeptide(L)'
;MTTPLAEVLDGQHAAELRKAARALLKQPLLLARGRYAEEFRLARRHASELREWFDRNTGWALQADTEAARLRKSPGVLTDPTHPARDTTRGAAPFTRRRYVLLCLALAALERGEAQIALGRLADQIVLDAADPRLAATGIEFALERRDERLDLAAVVRLLLDLGVLRRVAGEEEAYVSGAGDVLYDVERRVLAGLLASRRGPSTVHAEAFDDRLAELVAETAMDSDELRFRAMRRSLTRRLLDDPVLYYDDLSDAELGYLTRQRGFLTARITELTGLVAEVRAEGIAMVDPEDDLTDLRMPEQGTYGHVTLLLAEHLAAADGPVDLDELALRVRELASQHGGFWSKSAREPGMETELVAQAVARLAALGLVSRTPYAVVVRPALARYAVGETVIREPGSAPVPPQRKATS
;
A
#
# COMPACT_ATOMS: atom_id res chain seq x y z
N MET A 1 36.90 12.70 23.78
CA MET A 1 35.73 13.24 24.50
C MET A 1 34.91 14.02 23.50
N THR A 2 33.83 13.44 23.03
CA THR A 2 32.86 14.12 22.15
C THR A 2 32.20 15.22 22.97
N THR A 3 32.20 16.45 22.47
CA THR A 3 31.59 17.57 23.16
C THR A 3 30.08 17.34 23.25
N PRO A 4 29.37 17.65 24.33
CA PRO A 4 27.92 17.49 24.46
C PRO A 4 27.11 18.10 23.31
N LEU A 5 27.64 19.16 22.70
CA LEU A 5 27.04 19.80 21.52
C LEU A 5 27.10 18.90 20.26
N ALA A 6 28.19 18.17 20.05
CA ALA A 6 28.31 17.26 18.92
C ALA A 6 27.30 16.13 19.02
N GLU A 7 27.09 15.52 20.17
CA GLU A 7 26.11 14.47 20.41
C GLU A 7 24.67 14.97 20.20
N VAL A 8 24.36 16.20 20.58
CA VAL A 8 23.05 16.82 20.32
C VAL A 8 22.82 17.05 18.84
N LEU A 9 23.84 17.53 18.11
CA LEU A 9 23.75 17.76 16.67
C LEU A 9 23.62 16.44 15.89
N ASP A 10 24.37 15.41 16.29
CA ASP A 10 24.28 14.07 15.68
C ASP A 10 22.89 13.45 15.96
N GLY A 11 22.37 13.60 17.17
CA GLY A 11 21.01 13.16 17.51
C GLY A 11 19.92 13.88 16.71
N GLN A 12 20.05 15.21 16.50
CA GLN A 12 19.11 15.97 15.70
C GLN A 12 19.19 15.55 14.22
N HIS A 13 20.39 15.38 13.67
CA HIS A 13 20.60 14.91 12.30
C HIS A 13 19.94 13.54 12.08
N ALA A 14 20.18 12.58 12.97
CA ALA A 14 19.58 11.26 12.90
C ALA A 14 18.04 11.30 12.98
N ALA A 15 17.47 12.18 13.83
CA ALA A 15 16.03 12.35 13.93
C ALA A 15 15.42 12.96 12.65
N GLU A 16 16.06 13.97 12.05
CA GLU A 16 15.62 14.57 10.78
C GLU A 16 15.70 13.55 9.64
N LEU A 17 16.79 12.80 9.55
CA LEU A 17 16.98 11.74 8.55
C LEU A 17 15.90 10.65 8.67
N ARG A 18 15.62 10.20 9.91
CA ARG A 18 14.56 9.24 10.20
C ARG A 18 13.18 9.78 9.80
N LYS A 19 12.84 11.02 10.16
CA LYS A 19 11.57 11.65 9.78
C LYS A 19 11.42 11.71 8.27
N ALA A 20 12.45 12.09 7.54
CA ALA A 20 12.44 12.13 6.07
C ALA A 20 12.31 10.74 5.44
N ALA A 21 13.02 9.73 5.95
CA ALA A 21 12.92 8.36 5.48
C ALA A 21 11.53 7.78 5.69
N ARG A 22 10.96 7.93 6.88
CA ARG A 22 9.59 7.49 7.20
C ARG A 22 8.56 8.14 6.29
N ALA A 23 8.69 9.46 6.05
CA ALA A 23 7.79 10.17 5.15
C ALA A 23 7.86 9.62 3.71
N LEU A 24 9.06 9.32 3.18
CA LEU A 24 9.24 8.72 1.85
C LEU A 24 8.74 7.27 1.77
N LEU A 25 8.81 6.50 2.85
CA LEU A 25 8.25 5.16 2.91
C LEU A 25 6.73 5.18 2.87
N LYS A 26 6.11 6.08 3.63
CA LYS A 26 4.66 6.29 3.72
C LYS A 26 4.08 6.93 2.46
N GLN A 27 4.75 7.96 1.95
CA GLN A 27 4.36 8.75 0.80
C GLN A 27 5.54 8.86 -0.17
N PRO A 28 5.68 7.93 -1.13
CA PRO A 28 6.84 7.88 -2.03
C PRO A 28 7.01 9.10 -2.94
N LEU A 29 6.04 10.00 -3.00
CA LEU A 29 6.10 11.27 -3.70
C LEU A 29 5.76 12.41 -2.73
N LEU A 30 6.76 13.14 -2.30
CA LEU A 30 6.63 14.35 -1.48
C LEU A 30 6.73 15.59 -2.36
N LEU A 31 5.80 16.50 -2.21
CA LEU A 31 5.76 17.76 -2.96
C LEU A 31 6.27 18.91 -2.10
N ALA A 32 6.89 19.91 -2.73
CA ALA A 32 7.34 21.13 -2.07
C ALA A 32 6.20 21.95 -1.46
N ARG A 33 4.95 21.66 -1.84
CA ARG A 33 3.73 22.32 -1.40
C ARG A 33 2.77 21.29 -0.82
N GLY A 34 1.81 21.76 -0.01
CA GLY A 34 0.78 20.90 0.57
C GLY A 34 1.19 20.30 1.92
N ARG A 35 0.50 19.24 2.31
CA ARG A 35 0.57 18.65 3.67
C ARG A 35 1.93 18.09 4.08
N TYR A 36 2.76 17.71 3.11
CA TYR A 36 4.09 17.12 3.35
C TYR A 36 5.26 18.05 2.99
N ALA A 37 5.03 19.37 2.94
CA ALA A 37 6.05 20.34 2.56
C ALA A 37 7.25 20.40 3.53
N GLU A 38 7.05 20.07 4.81
CA GLU A 38 8.15 19.98 5.78
C GLU A 38 8.99 18.73 5.55
N GLU A 39 8.35 17.58 5.40
CA GLU A 39 8.99 16.30 5.11
C GLU A 39 9.74 16.35 3.77
N PHE A 40 9.19 17.02 2.77
CA PHE A 40 9.89 17.30 1.50
C PHE A 40 11.18 18.08 1.74
N ARG A 41 11.15 19.15 2.57
CA ARG A 41 12.35 19.93 2.88
C ARG A 41 13.42 19.09 3.57
N LEU A 42 13.04 18.22 4.49
CA LEU A 42 13.95 17.29 5.14
C LEU A 42 14.50 16.25 4.15
N ALA A 43 13.64 15.63 3.34
CA ALA A 43 14.06 14.67 2.31
C ALA A 43 15.04 15.28 1.30
N ARG A 44 14.82 16.55 0.93
CA ARG A 44 15.74 17.29 0.06
C ARG A 44 17.06 17.63 0.75
N ARG A 45 17.03 18.04 2.04
CA ARG A 45 18.23 18.34 2.84
C ARG A 45 19.14 17.11 2.95
N HIS A 46 18.55 15.96 3.25
CA HIS A 46 19.25 14.69 3.46
C HIS A 46 19.28 13.79 2.20
N ALA A 47 19.03 14.37 1.01
CA ALA A 47 18.83 13.59 -0.21
C ALA A 47 20.04 12.70 -0.58
N SER A 48 21.26 13.09 -0.27
CA SER A 48 22.46 12.29 -0.56
C SER A 48 22.48 11.01 0.27
N GLU A 49 22.31 11.13 1.57
CA GLU A 49 22.33 9.99 2.50
C GLU A 49 21.15 9.04 2.28
N LEU A 50 19.94 9.60 2.08
CA LEU A 50 18.74 8.81 1.76
C LEU A 50 18.90 8.06 0.44
N ARG A 51 19.48 8.72 -0.60
CA ARG A 51 19.73 8.09 -1.90
C ARG A 51 20.70 6.92 -1.78
N GLU A 52 21.81 7.11 -1.06
CA GLU A 52 22.79 6.07 -0.84
C GLU A 52 22.20 4.90 -0.06
N TRP A 53 21.45 5.19 1.00
CA TRP A 53 20.82 4.15 1.81
C TRP A 53 19.79 3.33 1.02
N PHE A 54 18.84 4.00 0.34
CA PHE A 54 17.78 3.32 -0.41
C PHE A 54 18.36 2.54 -1.61
N ASP A 55 19.28 3.12 -2.38
CA ASP A 55 19.90 2.39 -3.49
C ASP A 55 20.66 1.16 -3.01
N ARG A 56 21.48 1.29 -1.96
CA ARG A 56 22.28 0.19 -1.43
C ARG A 56 21.43 -0.95 -0.86
N ASN A 57 20.42 -0.63 -0.05
CA ASN A 57 19.68 -1.61 0.72
C ASN A 57 18.42 -2.10 0.02
N THR A 58 17.74 -1.27 -0.77
CA THR A 58 16.48 -1.62 -1.45
C THR A 58 16.56 -1.57 -2.97
N GLY A 59 17.56 -0.91 -3.55
CA GLY A 59 17.61 -0.63 -4.98
C GLY A 59 16.59 0.42 -5.43
N TRP A 60 15.87 1.05 -4.52
CA TRP A 60 14.94 2.13 -4.82
C TRP A 60 15.69 3.42 -5.11
N ALA A 61 15.39 4.05 -6.24
CA ALA A 61 16.02 5.29 -6.62
C ALA A 61 15.28 6.49 -6.03
N LEU A 62 15.99 7.34 -5.28
CA LEU A 62 15.47 8.62 -4.81
C LEU A 62 15.88 9.74 -5.76
N GLN A 63 14.91 10.44 -6.33
CA GLN A 63 15.08 11.69 -7.06
C GLN A 63 14.51 12.83 -6.23
N ALA A 64 15.28 13.90 -6.06
CA ALA A 64 14.81 15.09 -5.34
C ALA A 64 15.29 16.33 -6.10
N ASP A 65 14.35 17.22 -6.39
CA ASP A 65 14.57 18.52 -7.03
C ASP A 65 13.96 19.67 -6.21
N THR A 66 13.61 20.78 -6.83
CA THR A 66 13.02 21.93 -6.15
C THR A 66 11.51 21.81 -5.90
N GLU A 67 10.83 20.89 -6.56
CA GLU A 67 9.37 20.76 -6.56
C GLU A 67 8.89 19.47 -5.93
N ALA A 68 9.67 18.38 -6.08
CA ALA A 68 9.29 17.06 -5.60
C ALA A 68 10.50 16.24 -5.12
N ALA A 69 10.24 15.31 -4.19
CA ALA A 69 11.13 14.21 -3.85
C ALA A 69 10.39 12.90 -4.11
N ARG A 70 10.91 12.07 -5.04
CA ARG A 70 10.29 10.83 -5.49
C ARG A 70 11.18 9.64 -5.15
N LEU A 71 10.69 8.75 -4.26
CA LEU A 71 11.25 7.43 -4.04
C LEU A 71 10.58 6.44 -5.00
N ARG A 72 11.33 5.92 -5.96
CA ARG A 72 10.81 4.93 -6.92
C ARG A 72 10.85 3.55 -6.29
N LYS A 73 9.76 3.19 -5.62
CA LYS A 73 9.61 1.87 -5.01
C LYS A 73 9.26 0.83 -6.07
N SER A 74 9.84 -0.35 -5.93
CA SER A 74 9.36 -1.59 -6.55
C SER A 74 8.94 -2.53 -5.43
N PRO A 75 7.77 -3.21 -5.53
CA PRO A 75 7.30 -4.11 -4.49
C PRO A 75 8.23 -5.31 -4.31
N GLY A 76 8.21 -5.89 -3.12
CA GLY A 76 8.91 -7.16 -2.84
C GLY A 76 8.20 -8.34 -3.50
N VAL A 77 6.86 -8.33 -3.49
CA VAL A 77 5.99 -9.32 -4.14
C VAL A 77 5.18 -8.66 -5.24
N LEU A 78 5.45 -9.01 -6.50
CA LEU A 78 4.82 -8.38 -7.68
C LEU A 78 3.35 -8.76 -7.85
N THR A 79 2.94 -9.90 -7.36
CA THR A 79 1.61 -10.47 -7.53
C THR A 79 0.68 -10.20 -6.36
N ASP A 80 1.11 -9.39 -5.39
CA ASP A 80 0.27 -9.02 -4.25
C ASP A 80 -0.87 -8.05 -4.67
N PRO A 81 -2.16 -8.47 -4.62
CA PRO A 81 -3.29 -7.64 -4.97
C PRO A 81 -3.90 -6.88 -3.78
N THR A 82 -3.32 -6.97 -2.58
CA THR A 82 -3.98 -6.57 -1.34
C THR A 82 -3.98 -5.05 -1.10
N HIS A 83 -3.12 -4.30 -1.81
CA HIS A 83 -2.95 -2.86 -1.66
C HIS A 83 -3.22 -2.08 -2.96
N PRO A 84 -4.45 -2.14 -3.51
CA PRO A 84 -4.81 -1.35 -4.69
C PRO A 84 -4.86 0.14 -4.38
N ALA A 85 -4.68 0.99 -5.40
CA ALA A 85 -5.02 2.40 -5.28
C ALA A 85 -6.49 2.56 -4.86
N ARG A 86 -6.79 3.58 -4.05
CA ARG A 86 -8.13 3.81 -3.53
C ARG A 86 -8.62 5.20 -3.88
N ASP A 87 -9.93 5.33 -4.02
CA ASP A 87 -10.57 6.65 -4.18
C ASP A 87 -10.37 7.47 -2.90
N THR A 88 -10.13 8.76 -3.04
CA THR A 88 -9.97 9.68 -1.91
C THR A 88 -11.30 10.09 -1.26
N THR A 89 -12.43 9.68 -1.83
CA THR A 89 -13.76 9.95 -1.27
C THR A 89 -14.08 9.04 -0.08
N ARG A 90 -15.11 9.43 0.67
CA ARG A 90 -15.64 8.66 1.80
C ARG A 90 -16.05 7.26 1.33
N GLY A 91 -15.46 6.23 1.94
CA GLY A 91 -15.63 4.84 1.55
C GLY A 91 -14.41 4.24 0.84
N ALA A 92 -13.49 5.07 0.35
CA ALA A 92 -12.17 4.67 -0.18
C ALA A 92 -12.21 3.39 -1.04
N ALA A 93 -13.16 3.32 -1.99
CA ALA A 93 -13.31 2.14 -2.84
C ALA A 93 -12.01 1.84 -3.63
N PRO A 94 -11.59 0.58 -3.72
CA PRO A 94 -10.40 0.21 -4.48
C PRO A 94 -10.58 0.53 -5.97
N PHE A 95 -9.48 0.85 -6.63
CA PHE A 95 -9.48 1.06 -8.07
C PHE A 95 -9.78 -0.26 -8.78
N THR A 96 -10.74 -0.20 -9.70
CA THR A 96 -11.04 -1.29 -10.63
C THR A 96 -10.06 -1.30 -11.80
N ARG A 97 -10.01 -2.40 -12.56
CA ARG A 97 -9.22 -2.48 -13.81
C ARG A 97 -9.52 -1.30 -14.75
N ARG A 98 -10.81 -0.91 -14.90
CA ARG A 98 -11.22 0.24 -15.71
C ARG A 98 -10.57 1.53 -15.22
N ARG A 99 -10.56 1.82 -13.92
CA ARG A 99 -9.92 3.01 -13.36
C ARG A 99 -8.40 3.04 -13.62
N TYR A 100 -7.71 1.90 -13.54
CA TYR A 100 -6.28 1.83 -13.87
C TYR A 100 -6.03 2.09 -15.37
N VAL A 101 -6.86 1.57 -16.26
CA VAL A 101 -6.74 1.87 -17.69
C VAL A 101 -6.99 3.34 -17.97
N LEU A 102 -8.04 3.93 -17.38
CA LEU A 102 -8.32 5.37 -17.47
C LEU A 102 -7.17 6.21 -16.93
N LEU A 103 -6.53 5.80 -15.82
CA LEU A 103 -5.34 6.47 -15.29
C LEU A 103 -4.19 6.46 -16.31
N CYS A 104 -3.90 5.33 -16.94
CA CYS A 104 -2.86 5.23 -17.95
C CYS A 104 -3.16 6.10 -19.18
N LEU A 105 -4.40 6.11 -19.65
CA LEU A 105 -4.84 6.95 -20.77
C LEU A 105 -4.77 8.44 -20.40
N ALA A 106 -5.21 8.81 -19.19
CA ALA A 106 -5.11 10.18 -18.70
C ALA A 106 -3.65 10.66 -18.65
N LEU A 107 -2.74 9.85 -18.09
CA LEU A 107 -1.31 10.18 -18.04
C LEU A 107 -0.71 10.36 -19.45
N ALA A 108 -1.08 9.49 -20.41
CA ALA A 108 -0.63 9.59 -21.79
C ALA A 108 -1.19 10.83 -22.51
N ALA A 109 -2.45 11.19 -22.25
CA ALA A 109 -3.06 12.39 -22.79
C ALA A 109 -2.41 13.65 -22.21
N LEU A 110 -2.18 13.68 -20.89
CA LEU A 110 -1.53 14.80 -20.20
C LEU A 110 -0.08 15.00 -20.67
N GLU A 111 0.66 13.92 -20.94
CA GLU A 111 2.06 14.01 -21.43
C GLU A 111 2.13 14.71 -22.80
N ARG A 112 1.15 14.44 -23.67
CA ARG A 112 1.06 15.02 -25.03
C ARG A 112 0.33 16.37 -25.08
N GLY A 113 -0.46 16.67 -24.05
CA GLY A 113 -1.36 17.82 -24.00
C GLY A 113 -0.68 19.16 -23.73
N GLU A 114 -1.46 20.18 -23.45
CA GLU A 114 -1.00 21.52 -23.08
C GLU A 114 -0.68 21.66 -21.58
N ALA A 115 -0.12 22.80 -21.16
CA ALA A 115 0.18 23.07 -19.75
C ALA A 115 -1.10 23.27 -18.91
N GLN A 116 -2.23 23.59 -19.56
CA GLN A 116 -3.54 23.65 -18.94
C GLN A 116 -4.53 22.80 -19.72
N ILE A 117 -5.44 22.16 -19.01
CA ILE A 117 -6.46 21.30 -19.62
C ILE A 117 -7.79 21.41 -18.87
N ALA A 118 -8.88 21.52 -19.63
CA ALA A 118 -10.23 21.36 -19.09
C ALA A 118 -10.57 19.87 -18.96
N LEU A 119 -11.35 19.49 -17.94
CA LEU A 119 -11.73 18.10 -17.70
C LEU A 119 -12.48 17.49 -18.89
N GLY A 120 -13.37 18.25 -19.51
CA GLY A 120 -14.08 17.82 -20.74
C GLY A 120 -13.11 17.47 -21.88
N ARG A 121 -12.07 18.30 -22.09
CA ARG A 121 -11.03 18.02 -23.11
C ARG A 121 -10.21 16.79 -22.79
N LEU A 122 -9.83 16.58 -21.53
CA LEU A 122 -9.16 15.36 -21.09
C LEU A 122 -10.04 14.13 -21.32
N ALA A 123 -11.31 14.24 -21.01
CA ALA A 123 -12.30 13.20 -21.20
C ALA A 123 -12.47 12.80 -22.68
N ASP A 124 -12.61 13.79 -23.58
CA ASP A 124 -12.69 13.60 -25.01
C ASP A 124 -11.46 12.86 -25.55
N GLN A 125 -10.26 13.25 -25.10
CA GLN A 125 -9.01 12.58 -25.50
C GLN A 125 -8.94 11.13 -25.00
N ILE A 126 -9.39 10.89 -23.77
CA ILE A 126 -9.43 9.53 -23.19
C ILE A 126 -10.42 8.64 -23.97
N VAL A 127 -11.60 9.17 -24.33
CA VAL A 127 -12.58 8.44 -25.15
C VAL A 127 -11.98 8.09 -26.52
N LEU A 128 -11.29 9.03 -27.16
CA LEU A 128 -10.64 8.82 -28.45
C LEU A 128 -9.54 7.74 -28.34
N ASP A 129 -8.68 7.82 -27.30
CA ASP A 129 -7.61 6.85 -27.09
C ASP A 129 -8.15 5.47 -26.67
N ALA A 130 -9.28 5.41 -25.95
CA ALA A 130 -9.95 4.16 -25.55
C ALA A 130 -10.57 3.41 -26.76
N ALA A 131 -10.88 4.12 -27.82
CA ALA A 131 -11.42 3.53 -29.07
C ALA A 131 -10.35 2.78 -29.89
N ASP A 132 -9.06 2.74 -29.47
CA ASP A 132 -8.03 1.94 -30.13
C ASP A 132 -8.46 0.46 -30.17
N PRO A 133 -8.45 -0.20 -31.35
CA PRO A 133 -8.90 -1.60 -31.49
C PRO A 133 -8.18 -2.58 -30.55
N ARG A 134 -6.93 -2.30 -30.20
CA ARG A 134 -6.14 -3.13 -29.26
C ARG A 134 -6.67 -3.04 -27.83
N LEU A 135 -7.23 -1.89 -27.43
CA LEU A 135 -7.87 -1.73 -26.13
C LEU A 135 -9.29 -2.30 -26.12
N ALA A 136 -10.06 -2.06 -27.17
CA ALA A 136 -11.39 -2.63 -27.35
C ALA A 136 -11.36 -4.17 -27.26
N ALA A 137 -10.34 -4.82 -27.85
CA ALA A 137 -10.15 -6.27 -27.77
C ALA A 137 -9.95 -6.79 -26.32
N THR A 138 -9.62 -5.94 -25.36
CA THR A 138 -9.50 -6.32 -23.93
C THR A 138 -10.83 -6.27 -23.17
N GLY A 139 -11.94 -5.91 -23.83
CA GLY A 139 -13.27 -5.79 -23.24
C GLY A 139 -13.45 -4.53 -22.39
N ILE A 140 -12.61 -3.52 -22.56
CA ILE A 140 -12.72 -2.23 -21.88
C ILE A 140 -13.33 -1.24 -22.88
N GLU A 141 -14.59 -0.86 -22.63
CA GLU A 141 -15.30 0.16 -23.36
C GLU A 141 -15.48 1.39 -22.46
N PHE A 142 -15.25 2.57 -23.00
CA PHE A 142 -15.38 3.82 -22.29
C PHE A 142 -15.86 4.91 -23.27
N ALA A 143 -17.10 5.36 -23.09
CA ALA A 143 -17.76 6.35 -23.95
C ALA A 143 -18.21 7.60 -23.20
N LEU A 144 -18.11 7.65 -21.87
CA LEU A 144 -18.60 8.72 -20.97
C LEU A 144 -20.11 8.95 -21.02
N GLU A 145 -20.86 8.01 -21.57
CA GLU A 145 -22.33 8.12 -21.66
C GLU A 145 -22.98 7.92 -20.29
N ARG A 146 -22.44 7.01 -19.48
CA ARG A 146 -23.02 6.60 -18.22
C ARG A 146 -22.40 7.37 -17.05
N ARG A 147 -23.23 7.54 -16.01
CA ARG A 147 -22.81 8.22 -14.77
C ARG A 147 -21.66 7.51 -14.06
N ASP A 148 -21.64 6.16 -14.05
CA ASP A 148 -20.58 5.39 -13.44
C ASP A 148 -19.22 5.61 -14.14
N GLU A 149 -19.21 5.79 -15.46
CA GLU A 149 -18.00 6.15 -16.20
C GLU A 149 -17.46 7.52 -15.83
N ARG A 150 -18.34 8.51 -15.67
CA ARG A 150 -17.94 9.85 -15.18
C ARG A 150 -17.42 9.82 -13.76
N LEU A 151 -18.00 9.00 -12.89
CA LEU A 151 -17.49 8.79 -11.52
C LEU A 151 -16.11 8.13 -11.51
N ASP A 152 -15.86 7.16 -12.41
CA ASP A 152 -14.55 6.53 -12.54
C ASP A 152 -13.48 7.53 -13.03
N LEU A 153 -13.82 8.37 -14.02
CA LEU A 153 -12.93 9.45 -14.47
C LEU A 153 -12.66 10.46 -13.34
N ALA A 154 -13.70 10.88 -12.61
CA ALA A 154 -13.53 11.77 -11.47
C ALA A 154 -12.62 11.17 -10.37
N ALA A 155 -12.72 9.85 -10.11
CA ALA A 155 -11.83 9.17 -9.18
C ALA A 155 -10.36 9.19 -9.66
N VAL A 156 -10.12 8.99 -10.95
CA VAL A 156 -8.79 9.10 -11.56
C VAL A 156 -8.24 10.52 -11.43
N VAL A 157 -9.07 11.53 -11.73
CA VAL A 157 -8.67 12.95 -11.60
C VAL A 157 -8.31 13.29 -10.15
N ARG A 158 -9.11 12.85 -9.18
CA ARG A 158 -8.79 13.04 -7.75
C ARG A 158 -7.45 12.41 -7.36
N LEU A 159 -7.16 11.21 -7.88
CA LEU A 159 -5.84 10.60 -7.67
C LEU A 159 -4.72 11.44 -8.29
N LEU A 160 -4.91 11.98 -9.49
CA LEU A 160 -3.92 12.85 -10.15
C LEU A 160 -3.72 14.18 -9.40
N LEU A 161 -4.77 14.71 -8.77
CA LEU A 161 -4.68 15.87 -7.87
C LEU A 161 -3.90 15.54 -6.59
N ASP A 162 -4.18 14.40 -5.96
CA ASP A 162 -3.46 13.94 -4.75
C ASP A 162 -1.98 13.65 -5.03
N LEU A 163 -1.67 13.11 -6.20
CA LEU A 163 -0.30 12.93 -6.70
C LEU A 163 0.36 14.24 -7.14
N GLY A 164 -0.38 15.36 -7.20
CA GLY A 164 0.13 16.65 -7.64
C GLY A 164 0.47 16.73 -9.12
N VAL A 165 -0.02 15.82 -9.95
CA VAL A 165 0.10 15.88 -11.42
C VAL A 165 -0.78 16.96 -11.99
N LEU A 166 -1.97 17.12 -11.40
CA LEU A 166 -2.93 18.17 -11.70
C LEU A 166 -3.02 19.14 -10.52
N ARG A 167 -3.23 20.40 -10.83
CA ARG A 167 -3.57 21.45 -9.87
C ARG A 167 -4.80 22.19 -10.35
N ARG A 168 -5.84 22.18 -9.53
CA ARG A 168 -7.10 22.86 -9.88
C ARG A 168 -6.90 24.36 -9.97
N VAL A 169 -7.37 24.93 -11.05
CA VAL A 169 -7.40 26.39 -11.30
C VAL A 169 -8.79 26.93 -11.06
N ALA A 170 -9.83 26.27 -11.58
CA ALA A 170 -11.23 26.70 -11.45
C ALA A 170 -12.18 25.51 -11.62
N GLY A 171 -13.38 25.62 -11.05
CA GLY A 171 -14.43 24.60 -11.14
C GLY A 171 -14.33 23.52 -10.06
N GLU A 172 -15.30 22.58 -10.07
CA GLU A 172 -15.40 21.44 -9.14
C GLU A 172 -15.76 20.18 -9.90
N GLU A 173 -15.17 19.04 -9.55
CA GLU A 173 -15.38 17.74 -10.23
C GLU A 173 -16.85 17.28 -10.16
N GLU A 174 -17.56 17.59 -9.09
CA GLU A 174 -18.98 17.31 -8.91
C GLU A 174 -19.85 18.02 -9.94
N ALA A 175 -19.47 19.24 -10.35
CA ALA A 175 -20.15 19.97 -11.40
C ALA A 175 -20.00 19.28 -12.76
N TYR A 176 -18.82 18.74 -13.06
CA TYR A 176 -18.60 17.95 -14.27
C TYR A 176 -19.41 16.64 -14.25
N VAL A 177 -19.39 15.89 -13.15
CA VAL A 177 -20.14 14.62 -13.00
C VAL A 177 -21.64 14.83 -13.19
N SER A 178 -22.18 15.96 -12.70
CA SER A 178 -23.60 16.33 -12.84
C SER A 178 -23.95 16.97 -14.19
N GLY A 179 -22.95 17.34 -15.00
CA GLY A 179 -23.15 18.06 -16.27
C GLY A 179 -23.45 19.55 -16.10
N ALA A 180 -23.20 20.12 -14.90
CA ALA A 180 -23.49 21.54 -14.58
C ALA A 180 -22.33 22.49 -14.93
N GLY A 181 -21.13 21.98 -15.25
CA GLY A 181 -19.95 22.79 -15.55
C GLY A 181 -18.73 21.97 -15.91
N ASP A 182 -17.61 22.66 -16.14
CA ASP A 182 -16.30 22.04 -16.41
C ASP A 182 -15.27 22.50 -15.38
N VAL A 183 -14.13 21.82 -15.34
CA VAL A 183 -13.04 22.08 -14.39
C VAL A 183 -11.77 22.34 -15.17
N LEU A 184 -11.01 23.36 -14.78
CA LEU A 184 -9.72 23.69 -15.39
C LEU A 184 -8.58 23.31 -14.47
N TYR A 185 -7.58 22.67 -15.02
CA TYR A 185 -6.36 22.23 -14.33
C TYR A 185 -5.10 22.75 -14.99
N ASP A 186 -4.10 23.08 -14.17
CA ASP A 186 -2.70 23.14 -14.59
C ASP A 186 -2.08 21.73 -14.53
N VAL A 187 -1.24 21.42 -15.50
CA VAL A 187 -0.49 20.16 -15.58
C VAL A 187 0.93 20.35 -15.08
N GLU A 188 1.26 19.74 -13.96
CA GLU A 188 2.60 19.80 -13.34
C GLU A 188 3.54 18.80 -14.05
N ARG A 189 4.13 19.22 -15.17
CA ARG A 189 4.91 18.40 -16.08
C ARG A 189 6.08 17.65 -15.42
N ARG A 190 6.75 18.29 -14.45
CA ARG A 190 7.88 17.65 -13.74
C ARG A 190 7.42 16.51 -12.86
N VAL A 191 6.28 16.68 -12.19
CA VAL A 191 5.68 15.64 -11.37
C VAL A 191 5.23 14.48 -12.26
N LEU A 192 4.55 14.78 -13.38
CA LEU A 192 4.11 13.81 -14.37
C LEU A 192 5.28 12.96 -14.88
N ALA A 193 6.35 13.59 -15.36
CA ALA A 193 7.55 12.90 -15.82
C ALA A 193 8.22 12.04 -14.74
N GLY A 194 8.12 12.46 -13.46
CA GLY A 194 8.66 11.75 -12.32
C GLY A 194 7.84 10.52 -11.89
N LEU A 195 6.58 10.37 -12.36
CA LEU A 195 5.71 9.26 -11.94
C LEU A 195 6.16 7.90 -12.45
N LEU A 196 6.86 7.84 -13.59
CA LEU A 196 7.30 6.57 -14.16
C LEU A 196 8.24 5.84 -13.19
N ALA A 197 7.79 4.71 -12.66
CA ALA A 197 8.54 3.91 -11.69
C ALA A 197 9.48 2.89 -12.36
N SER A 198 9.07 2.33 -13.51
CA SER A 198 9.84 1.32 -14.24
C SER A 198 11.04 1.94 -14.96
N ARG A 199 12.17 1.23 -14.93
CA ARG A 199 13.36 1.59 -15.72
C ARG A 199 13.25 1.14 -17.18
N ARG A 200 12.43 0.13 -17.45
CA ARG A 200 12.17 -0.41 -18.78
C ARG A 200 10.78 0.03 -19.26
N GLY A 201 10.70 0.47 -20.51
CA GLY A 201 9.40 0.75 -21.12
C GLY A 201 8.64 -0.56 -21.37
N PRO A 202 7.31 -0.59 -21.17
CA PRO A 202 6.51 -1.79 -21.46
C PRO A 202 6.67 -2.32 -22.90
N SER A 203 6.97 -1.43 -23.86
CA SER A 203 7.22 -1.78 -25.26
C SER A 203 8.53 -2.55 -25.51
N THR A 204 9.43 -2.57 -24.53
CA THR A 204 10.70 -3.32 -24.62
C THR A 204 10.63 -4.69 -23.98
N VAL A 205 9.47 -5.07 -23.45
CA VAL A 205 9.20 -6.35 -22.80
C VAL A 205 8.48 -7.26 -23.80
N HIS A 206 9.06 -8.42 -24.05
CA HIS A 206 8.59 -9.33 -25.11
C HIS A 206 7.99 -10.64 -24.58
N ALA A 207 8.03 -10.87 -23.25
CA ALA A 207 7.43 -12.05 -22.64
C ALA A 207 5.91 -12.10 -22.93
N GLU A 208 5.39 -13.29 -23.24
CA GLU A 208 3.96 -13.49 -23.56
C GLU A 208 3.11 -13.60 -22.28
N ALA A 209 3.59 -14.36 -21.29
CA ALA A 209 2.90 -14.53 -20.03
C ALA A 209 2.92 -13.25 -19.18
N PHE A 210 1.80 -12.95 -18.52
CA PHE A 210 1.65 -11.72 -17.73
C PHE A 210 2.68 -11.62 -16.59
N ASP A 211 2.89 -12.71 -15.85
CA ASP A 211 3.83 -12.73 -14.72
C ASP A 211 5.28 -12.55 -15.18
N ASP A 212 5.66 -13.13 -16.31
CA ASP A 212 6.98 -12.95 -16.91
C ASP A 212 7.18 -11.50 -17.37
N ARG A 213 6.14 -10.87 -17.94
CA ARG A 213 6.18 -9.46 -18.32
C ARG A 213 6.37 -8.54 -17.12
N LEU A 214 5.67 -8.81 -16.02
CA LEU A 214 5.86 -8.08 -14.76
C LEU A 214 7.29 -8.26 -14.24
N ALA A 215 7.78 -9.48 -14.23
CA ALA A 215 9.14 -9.79 -13.79
C ALA A 215 10.18 -9.05 -14.64
N GLU A 216 10.03 -9.04 -15.98
CA GLU A 216 10.93 -8.31 -16.88
C GLU A 216 10.89 -6.79 -16.69
N LEU A 217 9.71 -6.21 -16.41
CA LEU A 217 9.55 -4.77 -16.17
C LEU A 217 10.34 -4.27 -14.97
N VAL A 218 10.47 -5.10 -13.93
CA VAL A 218 11.15 -4.75 -12.68
C VAL A 218 12.52 -5.40 -12.55
N ALA A 219 12.92 -6.28 -13.49
CA ALA A 219 14.18 -6.99 -13.45
C ALA A 219 15.36 -6.03 -13.30
N GLU A 220 16.19 -6.27 -12.32
CA GLU A 220 17.51 -5.68 -12.23
C GLU A 220 18.41 -6.33 -13.29
N THR A 221 19.49 -5.65 -13.67
CA THR A 221 20.45 -6.13 -14.68
C THR A 221 20.92 -7.55 -14.35
N ALA A 222 21.16 -8.37 -15.41
CA ALA A 222 21.60 -9.76 -15.28
C ALA A 222 22.76 -9.95 -14.27
N MET A 223 22.65 -11.01 -13.46
CA MET A 223 23.50 -11.23 -12.30
C MET A 223 24.56 -12.27 -12.62
N ASP A 224 25.68 -11.81 -13.21
CA ASP A 224 26.78 -12.70 -13.63
C ASP A 224 27.81 -12.99 -12.52
N SER A 225 27.69 -12.35 -11.34
CA SER A 225 28.62 -12.57 -10.22
C SER A 225 27.89 -12.85 -8.90
N ASP A 226 28.57 -13.56 -7.99
CA ASP A 226 28.04 -13.84 -6.64
C ASP A 226 27.77 -12.57 -5.85
N GLU A 227 28.60 -11.53 -6.03
CA GLU A 227 28.40 -10.23 -5.39
C GLU A 227 27.08 -9.58 -5.82
N LEU A 228 26.76 -9.63 -7.13
CA LEU A 228 25.48 -9.11 -7.65
C LEU A 228 24.29 -9.93 -7.14
N ARG A 229 24.43 -11.26 -7.01
CA ARG A 229 23.40 -12.13 -6.42
C ARG A 229 23.15 -11.78 -4.95
N PHE A 230 24.20 -11.59 -4.14
CA PHE A 230 24.07 -11.17 -2.74
C PHE A 230 23.46 -9.77 -2.62
N ARG A 231 23.81 -8.86 -3.51
CA ARG A 231 23.18 -7.52 -3.56
C ARG A 231 21.69 -7.61 -3.85
N ALA A 232 21.29 -8.43 -4.81
CA ALA A 232 19.88 -8.61 -5.15
C ALA A 232 19.09 -9.26 -4.00
N MET A 233 19.63 -10.32 -3.37
CA MET A 233 19.00 -10.94 -2.19
C MET A 233 18.84 -9.93 -1.04
N ARG A 234 19.88 -9.15 -0.74
CA ARG A 234 19.78 -8.08 0.26
C ARG A 234 18.67 -7.10 -0.07
N ARG A 235 18.60 -6.62 -1.32
CA ARG A 235 17.59 -5.66 -1.76
C ARG A 235 16.18 -6.26 -1.69
N SER A 236 15.99 -7.48 -2.18
CA SER A 236 14.71 -8.19 -2.13
C SER A 236 14.22 -8.35 -0.70
N LEU A 237 15.05 -8.90 0.18
CA LEU A 237 14.70 -9.11 1.60
C LEU A 237 14.45 -7.82 2.35
N THR A 238 15.24 -6.76 2.09
CA THR A 238 15.03 -5.46 2.74
C THR A 238 13.73 -4.81 2.29
N ARG A 239 13.34 -4.92 1.00
CA ARG A 239 12.04 -4.45 0.50
C ARG A 239 10.89 -5.15 1.21
N ARG A 240 10.96 -6.49 1.31
CA ARG A 240 9.93 -7.28 1.99
C ARG A 240 9.86 -6.96 3.48
N LEU A 241 10.99 -6.78 4.16
CA LEU A 241 11.01 -6.34 5.57
C LEU A 241 10.42 -4.94 5.78
N LEU A 242 10.47 -4.06 4.77
CA LEU A 242 9.92 -2.70 4.87
C LEU A 242 8.46 -2.60 4.47
N ASP A 243 8.01 -3.39 3.50
CA ASP A 243 6.69 -3.25 2.89
C ASP A 243 5.71 -4.36 3.28
N ASP A 244 6.21 -5.60 3.53
CA ASP A 244 5.33 -6.72 3.90
C ASP A 244 5.07 -6.70 5.41
N PRO A 245 3.84 -7.00 5.87
CA PRO A 245 3.53 -7.07 7.30
C PRO A 245 4.35 -8.14 8.03
N VAL A 246 4.62 -9.25 7.37
CA VAL A 246 5.43 -10.37 7.87
C VAL A 246 6.23 -10.98 6.73
N LEU A 247 7.53 -11.07 6.87
CA LEU A 247 8.41 -11.86 6.01
C LEU A 247 8.43 -13.30 6.55
N TYR A 248 7.67 -14.20 5.94
CA TYR A 248 7.66 -15.62 6.32
C TYR A 248 8.85 -16.35 5.74
N TYR A 249 9.45 -17.27 6.53
CA TYR A 249 10.58 -18.08 6.09
C TYR A 249 10.18 -19.08 5.00
N ASP A 250 8.95 -19.60 5.06
CA ASP A 250 8.43 -20.56 4.07
C ASP A 250 8.16 -19.94 2.69
N ASP A 251 8.10 -18.61 2.61
CA ASP A 251 7.94 -17.88 1.34
C ASP A 251 9.30 -17.58 0.67
N LEU A 252 10.42 -17.99 1.28
CA LEU A 252 11.77 -17.75 0.79
C LEU A 252 12.32 -18.99 0.06
N SER A 253 13.10 -18.74 -0.98
CA SER A 253 13.96 -19.77 -1.55
C SER A 253 15.07 -20.18 -0.55
N ASP A 254 15.63 -21.37 -0.71
CA ASP A 254 16.75 -21.86 0.13
C ASP A 254 17.93 -20.87 0.15
N ALA A 255 18.21 -20.23 -0.99
CA ALA A 255 19.29 -19.25 -1.10
C ALA A 255 18.98 -17.97 -0.30
N GLU A 256 17.75 -17.45 -0.36
CA GLU A 256 17.31 -16.29 0.40
C GLU A 256 17.26 -16.59 1.90
N LEU A 257 16.73 -17.75 2.29
CA LEU A 257 16.68 -18.18 3.69
C LEU A 257 18.10 -18.34 4.26
N GLY A 258 19.01 -18.96 3.50
CA GLY A 258 20.41 -19.10 3.88
C GLY A 258 21.13 -17.75 4.01
N TYR A 259 20.83 -16.80 3.13
CA TYR A 259 21.35 -15.42 3.22
C TYR A 259 20.77 -14.68 4.44
N LEU A 260 19.45 -14.72 4.60
CA LEU A 260 18.75 -14.07 5.72
C LEU A 260 19.25 -14.59 7.08
N THR A 261 19.41 -15.90 7.23
CA THR A 261 19.91 -16.52 8.46
C THR A 261 21.28 -15.95 8.87
N ARG A 262 22.18 -15.76 7.92
CA ARG A 262 23.52 -15.18 8.18
C ARG A 262 23.53 -13.68 8.39
N GLN A 263 22.61 -12.95 7.74
CA GLN A 263 22.63 -11.47 7.69
C GLN A 263 21.46 -10.81 8.43
N ARG A 264 20.61 -11.57 9.10
CA ARG A 264 19.40 -11.07 9.78
C ARG A 264 19.67 -9.88 10.68
N GLY A 265 20.64 -10.01 11.58
CA GLY A 265 20.98 -8.93 12.53
C GLY A 265 21.44 -7.65 11.82
N PHE A 266 22.24 -7.79 10.75
CA PHE A 266 22.67 -6.64 9.95
C PHE A 266 21.49 -5.96 9.22
N LEU A 267 20.62 -6.73 8.57
CA LEU A 267 19.49 -6.19 7.82
C LEU A 267 18.51 -5.45 8.73
N THR A 268 18.11 -6.09 9.83
CA THR A 268 17.16 -5.49 10.78
C THR A 268 17.74 -4.26 11.47
N ALA A 269 19.03 -4.29 11.89
CA ALA A 269 19.69 -3.14 12.49
C ALA A 269 19.73 -1.93 11.54
N ARG A 270 20.03 -2.16 10.26
CA ARG A 270 20.04 -1.10 9.25
C ARG A 270 18.67 -0.46 9.02
N ILE A 271 17.61 -1.27 9.03
CA ILE A 271 16.24 -0.77 8.95
C ILE A 271 15.90 0.03 10.20
N THR A 272 16.19 -0.52 11.40
CA THR A 272 15.92 0.15 12.68
C THR A 272 16.65 1.50 12.78
N GLU A 273 17.91 1.55 12.38
CA GLU A 273 18.72 2.79 12.41
C GLU A 273 18.05 3.91 11.59
N LEU A 274 17.61 3.62 10.36
CA LEU A 274 17.01 4.62 9.50
C LEU A 274 15.55 4.95 9.86
N THR A 275 14.76 3.94 10.25
CA THR A 275 13.30 4.08 10.32
C THR A 275 12.76 4.13 11.76
N GLY A 276 13.49 3.58 12.74
CA GLY A 276 13.00 3.34 14.08
C GLY A 276 12.10 2.12 14.24
N LEU A 277 11.87 1.35 13.17
CA LEU A 277 11.13 0.09 13.22
C LEU A 277 11.88 -0.92 14.09
N VAL A 278 11.14 -1.75 14.83
CA VAL A 278 11.69 -2.78 15.73
C VAL A 278 11.44 -4.18 15.13
N ALA A 279 12.50 -4.97 15.01
CA ALA A 279 12.38 -6.33 14.50
C ALA A 279 11.78 -7.27 15.55
N GLU A 280 10.66 -7.89 15.21
CA GLU A 280 10.07 -9.01 15.95
C GLU A 280 10.40 -10.31 15.19
N VAL A 281 11.32 -11.11 15.76
CA VAL A 281 11.79 -12.36 15.16
C VAL A 281 11.12 -13.54 15.84
N ARG A 282 10.42 -14.36 15.07
CA ARG A 282 9.70 -15.56 15.53
C ARG A 282 10.15 -16.81 14.76
N ALA A 283 9.57 -17.95 15.14
CA ALA A 283 9.85 -19.23 14.47
C ALA A 283 9.41 -19.22 13.00
N GLU A 284 8.32 -18.54 12.70
CA GLU A 284 7.70 -18.48 11.37
C GLU A 284 8.28 -17.40 10.45
N GLY A 285 8.92 -16.35 11.00
CA GLY A 285 9.35 -15.23 10.19
C GLY A 285 9.78 -14.00 10.97
N ILE A 286 9.83 -12.87 10.28
CA ILE A 286 10.23 -11.57 10.84
C ILE A 286 9.16 -10.51 10.48
N ALA A 287 8.72 -9.73 11.46
CA ALA A 287 7.94 -8.52 11.27
C ALA A 287 8.74 -7.30 11.73
N MET A 288 8.73 -6.22 10.95
CA MET A 288 9.26 -4.92 11.39
C MET A 288 8.10 -4.11 11.96
N VAL A 289 8.03 -4.03 13.29
CA VAL A 289 6.94 -3.37 14.00
C VAL A 289 7.25 -1.89 14.15
N ASP A 290 6.24 -1.04 13.92
CA ASP A 290 6.34 0.40 14.10
C ASP A 290 5.87 0.83 15.50
N PRO A 291 6.77 1.25 16.41
CA PRO A 291 6.37 1.72 17.75
C PRO A 291 5.59 3.04 17.72
N GLU A 292 5.74 3.83 16.66
CA GLU A 292 5.04 5.11 16.49
C GLU A 292 3.68 4.94 15.78
N ASP A 293 3.43 3.74 15.22
CA ASP A 293 2.20 3.40 14.50
C ASP A 293 1.84 4.37 13.35
N ASP A 294 2.86 4.94 12.72
CA ASP A 294 2.73 5.95 11.66
C ASP A 294 2.95 5.35 10.25
N LEU A 295 3.75 4.28 10.13
CA LEU A 295 4.02 3.58 8.87
C LEU A 295 3.01 2.48 8.55
N THR A 296 2.07 2.19 9.45
CA THR A 296 1.04 1.18 9.26
C THR A 296 -0.14 1.80 8.50
N ASP A 297 -0.36 1.38 7.28
CA ASP A 297 -1.47 1.83 6.42
C ASP A 297 -2.78 1.10 6.70
N LEU A 298 -2.70 -0.18 7.09
CA LEU A 298 -3.84 -1.01 7.46
C LEU A 298 -3.62 -1.63 8.84
N ARG A 299 -4.57 -1.37 9.76
CA ARG A 299 -4.51 -1.86 11.14
C ARG A 299 -5.54 -2.94 11.40
N MET A 300 -5.26 -3.80 12.38
CA MET A 300 -6.32 -4.61 12.98
C MET A 300 -7.40 -3.65 13.54
N PRO A 301 -8.68 -3.89 13.26
CA PRO A 301 -9.73 -2.95 13.62
C PRO A 301 -9.98 -2.97 15.13
N GLU A 302 -10.24 -1.79 15.68
CA GLU A 302 -10.53 -1.61 17.12
C GLU A 302 -12.02 -1.41 17.39
N GLN A 303 -12.79 -0.96 16.40
CA GLN A 303 -14.18 -0.52 16.61
C GLN A 303 -15.09 -0.83 15.40
N GLY A 304 -16.39 -0.77 15.66
CA GLY A 304 -17.45 -0.93 14.67
C GLY A 304 -17.78 -2.39 14.32
N THR A 305 -18.93 -2.59 13.68
CA THR A 305 -19.42 -3.93 13.33
C THR A 305 -18.43 -4.71 12.47
N TYR A 306 -17.89 -4.10 11.41
CA TYR A 306 -16.87 -4.73 10.54
C TYR A 306 -15.60 -5.09 11.31
N GLY A 307 -15.21 -4.24 12.25
CA GLY A 307 -14.06 -4.49 13.13
C GLY A 307 -14.30 -5.70 14.02
N HIS A 308 -15.43 -5.74 14.67
CA HIS A 308 -15.80 -6.84 15.56
C HIS A 308 -15.89 -8.17 14.80
N VAL A 309 -16.53 -8.18 13.61
CA VAL A 309 -16.57 -9.38 12.75
C VAL A 309 -15.16 -9.85 12.39
N THR A 310 -14.27 -8.93 12.02
CA THR A 310 -12.88 -9.27 11.66
C THR A 310 -12.15 -9.94 12.83
N LEU A 311 -12.31 -9.42 14.06
CA LEU A 311 -11.67 -10.00 15.25
C LEU A 311 -12.24 -11.38 15.60
N LEU A 312 -13.57 -11.54 15.56
CA LEU A 312 -14.22 -12.83 15.82
C LEU A 312 -13.87 -13.90 14.78
N LEU A 313 -13.76 -13.50 13.50
CA LEU A 313 -13.28 -14.42 12.46
C LEU A 313 -11.79 -14.73 12.60
N ALA A 314 -10.95 -13.77 13.01
CA ALA A 314 -9.55 -14.03 13.31
C ALA A 314 -9.37 -15.05 14.43
N GLU A 315 -10.18 -14.96 15.51
CA GLU A 315 -10.20 -15.92 16.60
C GLU A 315 -10.67 -17.31 16.12
N HIS A 316 -11.75 -17.36 15.35
CA HIS A 316 -12.26 -18.61 14.78
C HIS A 316 -11.22 -19.31 13.89
N LEU A 317 -10.60 -18.54 12.99
CA LEU A 317 -9.55 -19.02 12.08
C LEU A 317 -8.29 -19.46 12.83
N ALA A 318 -7.90 -18.77 13.91
CA ALA A 318 -6.74 -19.14 14.71
C ALA A 318 -6.91 -20.48 15.44
N ALA A 319 -8.15 -20.93 15.63
CA ALA A 319 -8.49 -22.23 16.23
C ALA A 319 -8.67 -23.35 15.19
N ALA A 320 -8.61 -23.03 13.89
CA ALA A 320 -8.83 -24.02 12.83
C ALA A 320 -7.55 -24.81 12.51
N ASP A 321 -7.68 -26.12 12.31
CA ASP A 321 -6.56 -27.02 11.99
C ASP A 321 -6.24 -27.10 10.48
N GLY A 322 -6.88 -26.26 9.64
CA GLY A 322 -6.69 -26.30 8.19
C GLY A 322 -7.39 -25.17 7.43
N PRO A 323 -7.51 -25.29 6.09
CA PRO A 323 -8.27 -24.33 5.30
C PRO A 323 -9.75 -24.32 5.71
N VAL A 324 -10.34 -23.14 5.82
CA VAL A 324 -11.75 -22.92 6.18
C VAL A 324 -12.51 -22.39 4.97
N ASP A 325 -13.63 -23.01 4.63
CA ASP A 325 -14.44 -22.59 3.48
C ASP A 325 -15.10 -21.23 3.72
N LEU A 326 -15.23 -20.42 2.64
CA LEU A 326 -15.89 -19.12 2.72
C LEU A 326 -17.35 -19.22 3.13
N ASP A 327 -18.04 -20.29 2.72
CA ASP A 327 -19.43 -20.56 3.11
C ASP A 327 -19.55 -20.91 4.59
N GLU A 328 -18.60 -21.65 5.15
CA GLU A 328 -18.51 -21.91 6.59
C GLU A 328 -18.34 -20.62 7.38
N LEU A 329 -17.45 -19.72 6.92
CA LEU A 329 -17.27 -18.40 7.53
C LEU A 329 -18.55 -17.56 7.46
N ALA A 330 -19.32 -17.63 6.35
CA ALA A 330 -20.59 -16.93 6.22
C ALA A 330 -21.65 -17.46 7.20
N LEU A 331 -21.72 -18.78 7.37
CA LEU A 331 -22.57 -19.40 8.40
C LEU A 331 -22.16 -18.94 9.80
N ARG A 332 -20.87 -18.93 10.09
CA ARG A 332 -20.35 -18.44 11.39
C ARG A 332 -20.72 -16.99 11.65
N VAL A 333 -20.58 -16.09 10.65
CA VAL A 333 -21.00 -14.68 10.78
C VAL A 333 -22.49 -14.57 11.06
N ARG A 334 -23.34 -15.40 10.46
CA ARG A 334 -24.79 -15.43 10.72
C ARG A 334 -25.10 -15.82 12.16
N GLU A 335 -24.40 -16.81 12.71
CA GLU A 335 -24.51 -17.18 14.12
C GLU A 335 -24.09 -16.05 15.05
N LEU A 336 -22.92 -15.41 14.74
CA LEU A 336 -22.41 -14.28 15.49
C LEU A 336 -23.35 -13.07 15.43
N ALA A 337 -24.03 -12.83 14.32
CA ALA A 337 -25.04 -11.78 14.18
C ALA A 337 -26.21 -11.98 15.12
N SER A 338 -26.63 -13.26 15.40
CA SER A 338 -27.64 -13.56 16.36
C SER A 338 -27.20 -13.36 17.83
N GLN A 339 -25.92 -13.65 18.10
CA GLN A 339 -25.35 -13.54 19.46
C GLN A 339 -25.02 -12.08 19.82
N HIS A 340 -24.52 -11.29 18.87
CA HIS A 340 -24.02 -9.93 19.06
C HIS A 340 -24.93 -8.86 18.44
N GLY A 341 -26.16 -9.20 18.06
CA GLY A 341 -27.09 -8.34 17.35
C GLY A 341 -27.40 -6.99 18.01
N GLY A 342 -27.26 -6.88 19.35
CA GLY A 342 -27.39 -5.62 20.07
C GLY A 342 -26.28 -4.60 19.77
N PHE A 343 -25.10 -5.06 19.36
CA PHE A 343 -23.91 -4.24 19.11
C PHE A 343 -23.63 -3.98 17.63
N TRP A 344 -24.28 -4.74 16.73
CA TRP A 344 -24.06 -4.62 15.30
C TRP A 344 -25.05 -3.66 14.64
N SER A 345 -24.60 -2.96 13.60
CA SER A 345 -25.46 -2.08 12.81
C SER A 345 -26.64 -2.85 12.19
N LYS A 346 -27.78 -2.17 11.97
CA LYS A 346 -28.97 -2.82 11.38
C LYS A 346 -28.66 -3.41 10.01
N SER A 347 -27.92 -2.69 9.17
CA SER A 347 -27.53 -3.13 7.83
C SER A 347 -26.67 -4.40 7.84
N ALA A 348 -25.77 -4.54 8.80
CA ALA A 348 -24.92 -5.74 8.92
C ALA A 348 -25.67 -7.01 9.34
N ARG A 349 -26.92 -6.88 9.79
CA ARG A 349 -27.80 -7.99 10.20
C ARG A 349 -28.81 -8.38 9.11
N GLU A 350 -28.82 -7.68 7.99
CA GLU A 350 -29.70 -8.00 6.87
C GLU A 350 -29.26 -9.33 6.23
N PRO A 351 -30.21 -10.19 5.84
CA PRO A 351 -29.89 -11.44 5.15
C PRO A 351 -29.08 -11.18 3.87
N GLY A 352 -27.99 -11.93 3.67
CA GLY A 352 -27.08 -11.77 2.55
C GLY A 352 -25.86 -10.90 2.84
N MET A 353 -25.85 -10.12 3.93
CA MET A 353 -24.71 -9.30 4.32
C MET A 353 -23.55 -10.10 4.89
N GLU A 354 -23.79 -11.33 5.33
CA GLU A 354 -22.74 -12.20 5.86
C GLU A 354 -21.60 -12.43 4.87
N THR A 355 -21.92 -12.60 3.59
CA THR A 355 -20.90 -12.79 2.53
C THR A 355 -20.02 -11.55 2.37
N GLU A 356 -20.61 -10.36 2.40
CA GLU A 356 -19.90 -9.09 2.32
C GLU A 356 -19.02 -8.87 3.57
N LEU A 357 -19.54 -9.18 4.76
CA LEU A 357 -18.80 -9.08 6.02
C LEU A 357 -17.59 -10.02 6.02
N VAL A 358 -17.75 -11.26 5.57
CA VAL A 358 -16.65 -12.23 5.39
C VAL A 358 -15.64 -11.70 4.38
N ALA A 359 -16.09 -11.23 3.22
CA ALA A 359 -15.20 -10.73 2.18
C ALA A 359 -14.32 -9.57 2.68
N GLN A 360 -14.89 -8.63 3.41
CA GLN A 360 -14.15 -7.50 3.99
C GLN A 360 -13.20 -7.93 5.10
N ALA A 361 -13.62 -8.83 5.99
CA ALA A 361 -12.76 -9.34 7.05
C ALA A 361 -11.57 -10.12 6.48
N VAL A 362 -11.82 -11.04 5.56
CA VAL A 362 -10.78 -11.85 4.90
C VAL A 362 -9.83 -10.97 4.11
N ALA A 363 -10.33 -9.96 3.37
CA ALA A 363 -9.49 -9.01 2.65
C ALA A 363 -8.55 -8.25 3.60
N ARG A 364 -9.05 -7.84 4.76
CA ARG A 364 -8.22 -7.17 5.78
C ARG A 364 -7.17 -8.09 6.39
N LEU A 365 -7.55 -9.30 6.76
CA LEU A 365 -6.61 -10.29 7.32
C LEU A 365 -5.55 -10.71 6.30
N ALA A 366 -5.92 -10.82 5.02
CA ALA A 366 -4.99 -11.10 3.94
C ALA A 366 -3.99 -9.95 3.72
N ALA A 367 -4.47 -8.69 3.73
CA ALA A 367 -3.61 -7.52 3.60
C ALA A 367 -2.65 -7.34 4.79
N LEU A 368 -3.00 -7.88 5.97
CA LEU A 368 -2.11 -7.96 7.14
C LEU A 368 -1.18 -9.19 7.11
N GLY A 369 -1.22 -10.00 6.04
CA GLY A 369 -0.42 -11.20 5.93
C GLY A 369 -0.78 -12.32 6.92
N LEU A 370 -1.98 -12.26 7.53
CA LEU A 370 -2.42 -13.20 8.56
C LEU A 370 -3.14 -14.44 7.99
N VAL A 371 -3.66 -14.32 6.77
CA VAL A 371 -4.27 -15.40 6.03
C VAL A 371 -3.90 -15.31 4.55
N SER A 372 -4.01 -16.43 3.83
CA SER A 372 -4.01 -16.46 2.36
C SER A 372 -5.40 -16.85 1.88
N ARG A 373 -5.84 -16.26 0.76
CA ARG A 373 -7.15 -16.53 0.17
C ARG A 373 -7.01 -17.39 -1.09
N THR A 374 -7.79 -18.44 -1.18
CA THR A 374 -8.08 -19.17 -2.42
C THR A 374 -9.48 -18.77 -2.95
N PRO A 375 -9.92 -19.18 -4.14
CA PRO A 375 -11.26 -18.90 -4.62
C PRO A 375 -12.38 -19.38 -3.70
N TYR A 376 -12.15 -20.42 -2.91
CA TYR A 376 -13.19 -21.09 -2.10
C TYR A 376 -12.90 -21.10 -0.60
N ALA A 377 -11.65 -20.92 -0.20
CA ALA A 377 -11.23 -21.11 1.19
C ALA A 377 -10.22 -20.06 1.65
N VAL A 378 -10.10 -19.95 2.97
CA VAL A 378 -9.09 -19.15 3.67
C VAL A 378 -8.11 -20.10 4.33
N VAL A 379 -6.82 -19.89 4.07
CA VAL A 379 -5.71 -20.63 4.66
C VAL A 379 -5.06 -19.75 5.73
N VAL A 380 -4.98 -20.24 6.94
CA VAL A 380 -4.37 -19.53 8.07
C VAL A 380 -2.85 -19.46 7.91
N ARG A 381 -2.28 -18.28 8.17
CA ARG A 381 -0.84 -18.08 8.26
C ARG A 381 -0.41 -18.06 9.73
N PRO A 382 0.81 -18.54 10.07
CA PRO A 382 1.22 -18.71 11.47
C PRO A 382 1.15 -17.45 12.33
N ALA A 383 1.38 -16.26 11.75
CA ALA A 383 1.32 -15.00 12.50
C ALA A 383 -0.10 -14.67 13.02
N LEU A 384 -1.16 -15.32 12.51
CA LEU A 384 -2.52 -15.16 13.03
C LEU A 384 -2.62 -15.62 14.49
N ALA A 385 -1.82 -16.58 14.93
CA ALA A 385 -1.75 -17.04 16.31
C ALA A 385 -1.49 -15.89 17.33
N ARG A 386 -0.93 -14.77 16.89
CA ARG A 386 -0.79 -13.54 17.69
C ARG A 386 -2.15 -12.99 18.17
N TYR A 387 -3.18 -13.24 17.40
CA TYR A 387 -4.57 -12.77 17.64
C TYR A 387 -5.49 -13.87 18.17
N ALA A 388 -4.94 -15.06 18.49
CA ALA A 388 -5.64 -16.08 19.26
C ALA A 388 -5.85 -15.55 20.68
N VAL A 389 -6.97 -14.88 20.92
CA VAL A 389 -7.23 -14.19 22.19
C VAL A 389 -7.88 -15.18 23.16
N GLY A 390 -7.42 -15.19 24.39
CA GLY A 390 -8.19 -15.71 25.51
C GLY A 390 -9.47 -14.86 25.71
N GLU A 391 -10.35 -15.28 26.62
CA GLU A 391 -11.71 -14.74 26.85
C GLU A 391 -11.94 -13.28 26.43
N THR A 392 -12.90 -13.07 25.51
CA THR A 392 -13.25 -11.74 24.99
C THR A 392 -13.96 -10.93 26.08
N VAL A 393 -13.35 -9.87 26.57
CA VAL A 393 -13.97 -8.92 27.48
C VAL A 393 -14.71 -7.86 26.66
N ILE A 394 -16.03 -7.97 26.56
CA ILE A 394 -16.89 -6.94 25.95
C ILE A 394 -17.00 -5.77 26.92
N ARG A 395 -16.50 -4.59 26.54
CA ARG A 395 -16.65 -3.35 27.32
C ARG A 395 -17.93 -2.64 26.93
N GLU A 396 -18.70 -2.23 27.92
CA GLU A 396 -19.84 -1.33 27.70
C GLU A 396 -19.37 0.06 27.23
N PRO A 397 -20.13 0.75 26.36
CA PRO A 397 -19.81 2.09 25.93
C PRO A 397 -19.73 3.04 27.13
N GLY A 398 -18.56 3.61 27.40
CA GLY A 398 -18.33 4.57 28.49
C GLY A 398 -17.35 4.15 29.58
N SER A 399 -16.80 2.95 29.56
CA SER A 399 -15.76 2.54 30.53
C SER A 399 -14.37 3.00 30.10
N ALA A 400 -13.63 3.68 31.01
CA ALA A 400 -12.26 4.13 30.78
C ALA A 400 -11.29 2.96 30.54
N PRO A 401 -10.22 3.12 29.75
CA PRO A 401 -9.24 2.07 29.48
C PRO A 401 -8.49 1.68 30.76
N VAL A 402 -8.49 0.38 31.08
CA VAL A 402 -7.64 -0.19 32.13
C VAL A 402 -6.24 -0.42 31.55
N PRO A 403 -5.17 0.12 32.14
CA PRO A 403 -3.81 -0.09 31.65
C PRO A 403 -3.42 -1.58 31.76
N PRO A 404 -2.58 -2.11 30.86
CA PRO A 404 -2.15 -3.49 30.87
C PRO A 404 -1.39 -3.82 32.16
N GLN A 405 -1.85 -4.86 32.87
CA GLN A 405 -1.16 -5.37 34.05
C GLN A 405 0.18 -5.99 33.61
N ARG A 406 1.30 -5.38 34.03
CA ARG A 406 2.62 -6.00 33.94
C ARG A 406 2.60 -7.26 34.83
N LYS A 407 2.69 -8.45 34.23
CA LYS A 407 2.99 -9.67 34.96
C LYS A 407 4.38 -9.51 35.58
N ALA A 408 4.43 -9.45 36.90
CA ALA A 408 5.67 -9.56 37.65
C ALA A 408 6.24 -10.97 37.41
N THR A 409 7.39 -11.04 36.80
CA THR A 409 8.23 -12.25 36.76
C THR A 409 8.81 -12.43 38.16
N SER A 410 8.45 -13.54 38.79
CA SER A 410 9.18 -14.11 39.92
C SER A 410 10.34 -14.93 39.40
#